data_4d78f5c1f17649e1e5f7501a44de2cf1
#
_entry.id   4d78f5c1f17649e1e5f7501a44de2cf1
#
_cell.length_a   1.000
_cell.length_b   1.000
_cell.length_c   1.000
_cell.angle_alpha   90.00
_cell.angle_beta   90.00
_cell.angle_gamma   90.00
#
_symmetry.space_group_name_H-M   'P 1'
#
loop_
_entity.id
_entity.type
_entity.pdbx_description
1 polymer ?
#
loop_
_entity_poly.entity_id
_entity_poly.type
_entity_poly.pdbx_seq_one_letter_code
_entity_poly.pdbx_strand_id
1 'polypeptide(L)'
;MADNYRAANWLPDEVGGICWFSVDNPGQSPRIPIFCGTTELPESFSICGQKTYNPDCILWQFRRANRLATIQWQSTKDGFNEKILKHEENAVNGIPQAAVSPAILNAYTEYVYDQAVETWKEMEGEYWVKFWAGF
;
A
#
# COMPACT_ATOMS: atom_id res chain seq x y z
N MET A 1 -2.63 -10.20 7.42
CA MET A 1 -2.39 -9.98 5.97
C MET A 1 -3.67 -10.30 5.22
N ALA A 2 -4.08 -9.47 4.29
CA ALA A 2 -5.26 -9.70 3.49
C ALA A 2 -4.91 -9.68 2.02
N ASP A 3 -5.30 -10.73 1.31
CA ASP A 3 -5.10 -10.87 -0.12
C ASP A 3 -6.46 -10.85 -0.81
N ASN A 4 -6.63 -9.92 -1.74
CA ASN A 4 -7.82 -9.86 -2.58
C ASN A 4 -7.42 -10.17 -4.01
N TYR A 5 -7.92 -11.27 -4.54
CA TYR A 5 -7.72 -11.63 -5.94
C TYR A 5 -8.84 -11.06 -6.79
N ARG A 6 -8.47 -10.47 -7.92
CA ARG A 6 -9.42 -9.92 -8.89
C ARG A 6 -9.01 -10.30 -10.31
N ALA A 7 -9.95 -10.80 -11.08
CA ALA A 7 -9.76 -11.10 -12.50
C ALA A 7 -10.58 -10.13 -13.36
N ALA A 8 -9.97 -9.66 -14.45
CA ALA A 8 -10.61 -8.78 -15.41
C ALA A 8 -10.51 -9.43 -16.80
N ASN A 9 -11.62 -9.99 -17.28
CA ASN A 9 -11.65 -10.77 -18.53
C ASN A 9 -11.34 -9.96 -19.78
N TRP A 10 -11.50 -8.63 -19.74
CA TRP A 10 -11.23 -7.74 -20.88
C TRP A 10 -9.77 -7.33 -20.99
N LEU A 11 -8.93 -7.71 -20.02
CA LEU A 11 -7.50 -7.40 -20.01
C LEU A 11 -6.69 -8.64 -20.40
N PRO A 12 -5.45 -8.46 -20.92
CA PRO A 12 -4.53 -9.58 -21.08
C PRO A 12 -4.34 -10.35 -19.78
N ASP A 13 -4.07 -11.65 -19.87
CA ASP A 13 -3.95 -12.53 -18.70
C ASP A 13 -2.91 -12.04 -17.69
N GLU A 14 -1.81 -11.47 -18.16
CA GLU A 14 -0.73 -10.95 -17.33
C GLU A 14 -1.18 -9.76 -16.45
N VAL A 15 -2.20 -9.04 -16.89
CA VAL A 15 -2.74 -7.85 -16.22
C VAL A 15 -4.07 -8.14 -15.55
N GLY A 16 -4.89 -8.99 -16.16
CA GLY A 16 -6.25 -9.29 -15.68
C GLY A 16 -6.28 -10.04 -14.35
N GLY A 17 -5.26 -10.84 -14.06
CA GLY A 17 -5.08 -11.51 -12.78
C GLY A 17 -4.29 -10.63 -11.82
N ILE A 18 -4.96 -10.04 -10.83
CA ILE A 18 -4.35 -9.11 -9.88
C ILE A 18 -4.59 -9.59 -8.45
N CYS A 19 -3.52 -9.72 -7.68
CA CYS A 19 -3.58 -9.90 -6.23
C CYS A 19 -3.35 -8.51 -5.57
N TRP A 20 -4.34 -8.04 -4.82
CA TRP A 20 -4.24 -6.80 -4.06
C TRP A 20 -3.74 -7.12 -2.67
N PHE A 21 -2.48 -6.83 -2.42
CA PHE A 21 -1.73 -7.27 -1.25
C PHE A 21 -1.63 -6.18 -0.18
N SER A 22 -1.88 -6.54 1.08
CA SER A 22 -1.66 -5.66 2.22
C SER A 22 -0.95 -6.42 3.34
N VAL A 23 -0.10 -5.74 4.10
CA VAL A 23 0.82 -6.39 5.06
C VAL A 23 0.49 -6.14 6.52
N ASP A 24 -0.34 -5.18 6.83
CA ASP A 24 -0.78 -4.88 8.20
C ASP A 24 -2.29 -5.09 8.30
N ASN A 25 -2.94 -4.50 9.30
CA ASN A 25 -4.38 -4.59 9.45
C ASN A 25 -5.09 -4.23 8.13
N PRO A 26 -5.92 -5.14 7.56
CA PRO A 26 -6.57 -4.89 6.27
C PRO A 26 -7.42 -3.63 6.22
N GLY A 27 -8.00 -3.22 7.33
CA GLY A 27 -8.80 -1.99 7.43
C GLY A 27 -7.98 -0.70 7.46
N GLN A 28 -6.66 -0.81 7.62
CA GLN A 28 -5.76 0.32 7.78
C GLN A 28 -4.57 0.30 6.83
N SER A 29 -4.54 -0.62 5.87
CA SER A 29 -3.37 -0.82 5.02
C SER A 29 -3.68 -0.47 3.58
N PRO A 30 -2.72 0.15 2.86
CA PRO A 30 -2.85 0.33 1.44
C PRO A 30 -2.73 -1.01 0.73
N ARG A 31 -3.46 -1.19 -0.35
CA ARG A 31 -3.35 -2.39 -1.18
C ARG A 31 -2.42 -2.12 -2.34
N ILE A 32 -1.49 -3.05 -2.54
CA ILE A 32 -0.48 -2.98 -3.59
C ILE A 32 -0.83 -4.04 -4.64
N PRO A 33 -0.97 -3.66 -5.92
CA PRO A 33 -1.29 -4.63 -6.97
C PRO A 33 -0.07 -5.46 -7.35
N ILE A 34 -0.26 -6.79 -7.34
CA ILE A 34 0.73 -7.74 -7.83
C ILE A 34 0.05 -8.51 -8.96
N PHE A 35 0.58 -8.41 -10.16
CA PHE A 35 -0.01 -9.00 -11.36
C PHE A 35 0.50 -10.42 -11.58
N CYS A 36 -0.25 -11.24 -12.33
CA CYS A 36 0.23 -12.56 -12.74
C CYS A 36 1.54 -12.47 -13.52
N GLY A 37 1.75 -11.39 -14.28
CA GLY A 37 2.97 -11.14 -15.04
C GLY A 37 4.10 -10.48 -14.25
N THR A 38 3.90 -10.19 -12.96
CA THR A 38 4.93 -9.57 -12.11
C THR A 38 6.07 -10.56 -11.86
N THR A 39 7.31 -10.16 -12.12
CA THR A 39 8.51 -10.98 -11.92
C THR A 39 9.42 -10.48 -10.81
N GLU A 40 9.29 -9.21 -10.41
CA GLU A 40 10.08 -8.60 -9.34
C GLU A 40 9.17 -7.80 -8.41
N LEU A 41 9.50 -7.80 -7.12
CA LEU A 41 8.81 -7.02 -6.09
C LEU A 41 9.73 -5.91 -5.57
N PRO A 42 9.18 -4.82 -5.00
CA PRO A 42 10.01 -3.82 -4.33
C PRO A 42 10.93 -4.44 -3.28
N GLU A 43 12.12 -3.89 -3.13
CA GLU A 43 13.15 -4.42 -2.22
C GLU A 43 12.67 -4.54 -0.78
N SER A 44 11.84 -3.60 -0.32
CA SER A 44 11.29 -3.59 1.04
C SER A 44 10.50 -4.86 1.39
N PHE A 45 9.98 -5.59 0.39
CA PHE A 45 9.24 -6.84 0.58
C PHE A 45 10.14 -7.97 1.07
N SER A 46 11.45 -7.89 0.81
CA SER A 46 12.42 -8.89 1.24
C SER A 46 13.12 -8.57 2.56
N ILE A 47 12.87 -7.40 3.14
CA ILE A 47 13.50 -6.96 4.37
C ILE A 47 12.68 -7.44 5.56
N CYS A 48 13.33 -8.16 6.48
CA CYS A 48 12.68 -8.67 7.69
C CYS A 48 12.62 -7.58 8.79
N GLY A 49 11.45 -7.45 9.41
CA GLY A 49 11.23 -6.50 10.50
C GLY A 49 10.44 -7.08 11.67
N GLN A 50 10.28 -8.41 11.72
CA GLN A 50 9.46 -9.06 12.74
C GLN A 50 10.14 -9.13 14.11
N LYS A 51 11.42 -9.39 14.14
CA LYS A 51 12.18 -9.57 15.40
C LYS A 51 12.77 -8.25 15.89
N THR A 52 13.13 -7.38 14.97
CA THR A 52 13.78 -6.10 15.27
C THR A 52 13.17 -5.04 14.37
N TYR A 53 12.91 -3.87 14.92
CA TYR A 53 12.44 -2.73 14.13
C TYR A 53 13.42 -2.42 13.01
N ASN A 54 12.91 -2.36 11.78
CA ASN A 54 13.67 -1.93 10.61
C ASN A 54 12.77 -1.00 9.78
N PRO A 55 13.11 0.29 9.67
CA PRO A 55 12.27 1.26 8.97
C PRO A 55 12.15 1.01 7.47
N ASP A 56 13.05 0.21 6.88
CA ASP A 56 13.03 -0.12 5.46
C ASP A 56 12.13 -1.34 5.14
N CYS A 57 11.70 -2.08 6.18
CA CYS A 57 10.77 -3.19 6.02
C CYS A 57 9.38 -2.67 5.64
N ILE A 58 8.75 -3.31 4.65
CA ILE A 58 7.40 -2.93 4.21
C ILE A 58 6.41 -2.84 5.35
N LEU A 59 6.46 -3.75 6.31
CA LEU A 59 5.55 -3.77 7.45
C LEU A 59 5.63 -2.47 8.26
N TRP A 60 6.85 -2.02 8.59
CA TRP A 60 7.04 -0.85 9.42
C TRP A 60 6.79 0.46 8.69
N GLN A 61 6.92 0.47 7.37
CA GLN A 61 6.59 1.66 6.59
C GLN A 61 5.12 2.06 6.68
N PHE A 62 4.24 1.09 6.91
CA PHE A 62 2.81 1.33 7.06
C PHE A 62 2.36 1.27 8.52
N ARG A 63 2.91 0.37 9.31
CA ARG A 63 2.49 0.16 10.70
C ARG A 63 2.67 1.39 11.58
N ARG A 64 3.68 2.22 11.33
CA ARG A 64 3.91 3.43 12.14
C ARG A 64 2.70 4.37 12.12
N ALA A 65 2.21 4.74 10.94
CA ALA A 65 1.02 5.57 10.83
C ALA A 65 -0.23 4.85 11.36
N ASN A 66 -0.37 3.56 11.06
CA ASN A 66 -1.50 2.75 11.51
C ASN A 66 -1.61 2.72 13.04
N ARG A 67 -0.50 2.52 13.73
CA ARG A 67 -0.48 2.51 15.19
C ARG A 67 -0.77 3.88 15.79
N LEU A 68 -0.26 4.95 15.22
CA LEU A 68 -0.59 6.30 15.66
C LEU A 68 -2.08 6.60 15.48
N ALA A 69 -2.67 6.21 14.35
CA ALA A 69 -4.08 6.40 14.10
C ALA A 69 -4.96 5.70 15.15
N THR A 70 -4.56 4.52 15.63
CA THR A 70 -5.34 3.77 16.62
C THR A 70 -5.39 4.45 18.00
N ILE A 71 -4.46 5.32 18.31
CA ILE A 71 -4.43 6.05 19.60
C ILE A 71 -5.69 6.90 19.76
N GLN A 72 -6.15 7.54 18.69
CA GLN A 72 -7.38 8.32 18.66
C GLN A 72 -8.22 7.95 17.43
N TRP A 73 -8.57 6.68 17.32
CA TRP A 73 -9.24 6.14 16.13
C TRP A 73 -10.51 6.89 15.76
N GLN A 74 -11.32 7.26 16.73
CA GLN A 74 -12.58 7.98 16.47
C GLN A 74 -12.37 9.31 15.75
N SER A 75 -11.25 9.99 16.00
CA SER A 75 -10.95 11.27 15.35
C SER A 75 -10.16 11.12 14.04
N THR A 76 -9.56 9.95 13.79
CA THR A 76 -8.71 9.74 12.60
C THR A 76 -9.36 8.87 11.53
N LYS A 77 -10.33 8.05 11.90
CA LYS A 77 -10.88 6.99 11.02
C LYS A 77 -11.40 7.52 9.68
N ASP A 78 -12.12 8.64 9.68
CA ASP A 78 -12.74 9.15 8.46
C ASP A 78 -11.69 9.66 7.47
N GLY A 79 -10.72 10.45 7.94
CA GLY A 79 -9.60 10.91 7.13
C GLY A 79 -8.70 9.76 6.68
N PHE A 80 -8.50 8.78 7.54
CA PHE A 80 -7.72 7.59 7.20
C PHE A 80 -8.39 6.78 6.09
N ASN A 81 -9.68 6.52 6.20
CA ASN A 81 -10.45 5.79 5.19
C ASN A 81 -10.48 6.55 3.86
N GLU A 82 -10.57 7.87 3.89
CA GLU A 82 -10.50 8.70 2.68
C GLU A 82 -9.16 8.52 1.96
N LYS A 83 -8.05 8.47 2.69
CA LYS A 83 -6.73 8.22 2.11
C LYS A 83 -6.63 6.84 1.47
N ILE A 84 -7.17 5.82 2.13
CA ILE A 84 -7.20 4.45 1.59
C ILE A 84 -8.01 4.40 0.29
N LEU A 85 -9.21 4.97 0.28
CA LEU A 85 -10.08 4.97 -0.90
C LEU A 85 -9.44 5.70 -2.06
N LYS A 86 -8.82 6.85 -1.81
CA LYS A 86 -8.12 7.61 -2.84
C LYS A 86 -6.94 6.83 -3.41
N HIS A 87 -6.17 6.16 -2.56
CA HIS A 87 -5.07 5.31 -3.00
C HIS A 87 -5.57 4.17 -3.89
N GLU A 88 -6.63 3.46 -3.47
CA GLU A 88 -7.19 2.36 -4.24
C GLU A 88 -7.73 2.83 -5.58
N GLU A 89 -8.44 3.95 -5.62
CA GLU A 89 -8.97 4.52 -6.85
C GLU A 89 -7.85 4.87 -7.83
N ASN A 90 -6.81 5.54 -7.36
CA ASN A 90 -5.66 5.89 -8.20
C ASN A 90 -4.95 4.64 -8.72
N ALA A 91 -4.80 3.62 -7.87
CA ALA A 91 -4.15 2.37 -8.27
C ALA A 91 -4.95 1.61 -9.33
N VAL A 92 -6.27 1.57 -9.21
CA VAL A 92 -7.14 0.90 -10.19
C VAL A 92 -7.14 1.66 -11.51
N ASN A 93 -7.26 2.98 -11.46
CA ASN A 93 -7.35 3.81 -12.68
C ASN A 93 -6.07 3.83 -13.49
N GLY A 94 -4.92 3.62 -12.87
CA GLY A 94 -3.62 3.62 -13.52
C GLY A 94 -3.15 2.27 -14.06
N ILE A 95 -3.94 1.20 -13.93
CA ILE A 95 -3.53 -0.14 -14.37
C ILE A 95 -3.18 -0.14 -15.86
N PRO A 96 -1.98 -0.64 -16.26
CA PRO A 96 -1.61 -0.77 -17.66
C PRO A 96 -2.57 -1.71 -18.41
N GLN A 97 -3.04 -1.28 -19.58
CA GLN A 97 -4.05 -2.03 -20.33
C GLN A 97 -3.59 -2.52 -21.71
N ALA A 98 -2.46 -2.04 -22.20
CA ALA A 98 -1.96 -2.38 -23.53
C ALA A 98 -0.45 -2.50 -23.55
N ALA A 99 0.08 -3.34 -24.44
CA ALA A 99 1.52 -3.54 -24.66
C ALA A 99 2.27 -3.87 -23.35
N VAL A 100 1.73 -4.79 -22.57
CA VAL A 100 2.22 -5.07 -21.22
C VAL A 100 3.40 -6.03 -21.27
N SER A 101 4.50 -5.65 -20.62
CA SER A 101 5.67 -6.50 -20.40
C SER A 101 5.88 -6.68 -18.88
N PRO A 102 6.62 -7.72 -18.44
CA PRO A 102 6.95 -7.86 -17.01
C PRO A 102 7.60 -6.62 -16.43
N ALA A 103 8.46 -5.93 -17.18
CA ALA A 103 9.09 -4.69 -16.73
C ALA A 103 8.09 -3.58 -16.43
N ILE A 104 7.05 -3.43 -17.25
CA ILE A 104 5.98 -2.44 -17.05
C ILE A 104 5.18 -2.79 -15.79
N LEU A 105 4.84 -4.05 -15.60
CA LEU A 105 4.09 -4.51 -14.42
C LEU A 105 4.89 -4.33 -13.15
N ASN A 106 6.16 -4.68 -13.16
CA ASN A 106 7.06 -4.48 -12.03
C ASN A 106 7.17 -2.99 -11.67
N ALA A 107 7.36 -2.14 -12.68
CA ALA A 107 7.44 -0.69 -12.50
C ALA A 107 6.15 -0.11 -11.93
N TYR A 108 4.99 -0.60 -12.37
CA TYR A 108 3.70 -0.12 -11.87
C TYR A 108 3.48 -0.55 -10.41
N THR A 109 3.79 -1.79 -10.05
CA THR A 109 3.72 -2.25 -8.66
C THR A 109 4.61 -1.38 -7.76
N GLU A 110 5.83 -1.11 -8.18
CA GLU A 110 6.76 -0.27 -7.43
C GLU A 110 6.25 1.17 -7.31
N TYR A 111 5.71 1.71 -8.40
CA TYR A 111 5.12 3.06 -8.39
C TYR A 111 3.97 3.17 -7.38
N VAL A 112 3.03 2.23 -7.38
CA VAL A 112 1.90 2.23 -6.43
C VAL A 112 2.40 2.06 -5.00
N TYR A 113 3.39 1.20 -4.78
CA TYR A 113 4.03 1.01 -3.48
C TYR A 113 4.68 2.31 -2.99
N ASP A 114 5.46 2.98 -3.83
CA ASP A 114 6.13 4.24 -3.46
C ASP A 114 5.11 5.34 -3.12
N GLN A 115 4.02 5.42 -3.87
CA GLN A 115 2.94 6.37 -3.58
C GLN A 115 2.29 6.07 -2.22
N ALA A 116 2.07 4.80 -1.92
CA ALA A 116 1.53 4.39 -0.63
C ALA A 116 2.47 4.73 0.51
N VAL A 117 3.76 4.45 0.38
CA VAL A 117 4.78 4.78 1.39
C VAL A 117 4.80 6.27 1.67
N GLU A 118 4.79 7.09 0.63
CA GLU A 118 4.79 8.54 0.77
C GLU A 118 3.54 9.03 1.50
N THR A 119 2.37 8.55 1.12
CA THR A 119 1.10 8.91 1.76
C THR A 119 1.09 8.53 3.24
N TRP A 120 1.56 7.34 3.58
CA TRP A 120 1.60 6.89 4.98
C TRP A 120 2.64 7.64 5.81
N LYS A 121 3.78 8.05 5.23
CA LYS A 121 4.75 8.92 5.90
C LYS A 121 4.15 10.30 6.20
N GLU A 122 3.41 10.87 5.26
CA GLU A 122 2.71 12.14 5.48
C GLU A 122 1.67 12.01 6.59
N MET A 123 0.88 10.94 6.59
CA MET A 123 -0.10 10.69 7.65
C MET A 123 0.59 10.53 9.02
N GLU A 124 1.69 9.81 9.08
CA GLU A 124 2.46 9.65 10.31
C GLU A 124 2.89 11.01 10.85
N GLY A 125 3.43 11.87 10.00
CA GLY A 125 3.83 13.22 10.37
C GLY A 125 2.67 14.06 10.89
N GLU A 126 1.51 14.01 10.23
CA GLU A 126 0.31 14.70 10.66
C GLU A 126 -0.16 14.23 12.04
N TYR A 127 -0.12 12.92 12.29
CA TYR A 127 -0.55 12.35 13.57
C TYR A 127 0.41 12.71 14.70
N TRP A 128 1.71 12.74 14.44
CA TRP A 128 2.69 13.21 15.44
C TRP A 128 2.38 14.64 15.89
N VAL A 129 2.10 15.53 14.96
CA VAL A 129 1.75 16.92 15.29
C VAL A 129 0.41 16.99 16.00
N LYS A 130 -0.60 16.27 15.49
CA LYS A 130 -1.96 16.33 16.02
C LYS A 130 -2.07 15.80 17.45
N PHE A 131 -1.37 14.69 17.75
CA PHE A 131 -1.52 14.02 19.04
C PHE A 131 -0.56 14.56 20.11
N TRP A 132 0.54 15.15 19.70
CA TRP A 132 1.58 15.61 20.62
C TRP A 132 1.78 17.13 20.59
N ALA A 133 0.99 17.84 19.83
CA ALA A 133 1.01 19.30 19.83
C ALA A 133 0.53 19.83 21.19
N GLY A 134 1.34 20.63 21.83
CA GLY A 134 1.02 21.18 23.16
C GLY A 134 1.74 20.49 24.32
N PHE A 135 2.54 19.49 24.01
CA PHE A 135 3.46 18.91 24.99
C PHE A 135 4.78 19.66 25.03
#